data_0f0abec783a4a24ac010da9eb2a066b9
#
_entry.id   0f0abec783a4a24ac010da9eb2a066b9
#
_cell.length_a   1.000
_cell.length_b   1.000
_cell.length_c   1.000
_cell.angle_alpha   90.00
_cell.angle_beta   90.00
_cell.angle_gamma   90.00
#
_symmetry.space_group_name_H-M   'P 1'
#
loop_
_entity.id
_entity.type
_entity.pdbx_description
1 polymer ?
#
loop_
_entity_poly.entity_id
_entity_poly.type
_entity_poly.pdbx_seq_one_letter_code
_entity_poly.pdbx_strand_id
1 'polypeptide(L)'
;MTGEIQAVMARHGQRMTLRRRGGDVETRAFLQPVTERREREAGAMTALGAVDERLWLYLGREAVDTGDRVLWNGMELRVRSSRPYYAGETLLYWWAALERAKEEA
;
A
#
# COMPACT_ATOMS: atom_id res chain seq x y z
N MET A 1 -20.27 -5.02 8.79
CA MET A 1 -19.53 -4.21 7.87
C MET A 1 -18.08 -4.42 7.87
N THR A 2 -17.46 -4.22 9.03
CA THR A 2 -16.04 -4.44 9.14
C THR A 2 -15.67 -5.82 8.66
N GLY A 3 -16.47 -6.80 9.03
CA GLY A 3 -16.16 -8.15 8.64
C GLY A 3 -16.18 -8.38 7.15
N GLU A 4 -17.00 -7.63 6.45
CA GLU A 4 -17.10 -7.79 5.02
C GLU A 4 -15.84 -7.32 4.33
N ILE A 5 -15.33 -6.18 4.76
CA ILE A 5 -14.12 -5.64 4.14
C ILE A 5 -12.96 -6.56 4.41
N GLN A 6 -12.84 -7.01 5.65
CA GLN A 6 -11.74 -7.89 5.99
C GLN A 6 -11.85 -9.22 5.30
N ALA A 7 -13.06 -9.70 5.09
CA ALA A 7 -13.26 -10.95 4.41
C ALA A 7 -12.85 -10.83 2.95
N VAL A 8 -13.15 -9.69 2.34
CA VAL A 8 -12.77 -9.47 0.96
C VAL A 8 -11.27 -9.42 0.83
N MET A 9 -10.60 -8.74 1.77
CA MET A 9 -9.16 -8.67 1.72
C MET A 9 -8.54 -10.04 1.94
N ALA A 10 -9.11 -10.82 2.82
CA ALA A 10 -8.56 -12.13 3.09
C ALA A 10 -8.72 -13.06 1.90
N ARG A 11 -9.80 -12.87 1.16
CA ARG A 11 -10.07 -13.75 0.03
C ARG A 11 -9.41 -13.29 -1.26
N HIS A 12 -9.42 -12.01 -1.51
CA HIS A 12 -8.93 -11.48 -2.77
C HIS A 12 -7.65 -10.67 -2.68
N GLY A 13 -7.15 -10.46 -1.49
CA GLY A 13 -5.94 -9.68 -1.34
C GLY A 13 -4.71 -10.45 -1.79
N GLN A 14 -3.65 -9.74 -1.99
CA GLN A 14 -2.39 -10.33 -2.37
C GLN A 14 -1.62 -10.68 -1.11
N ARG A 15 -0.89 -11.77 -1.16
CA ARG A 15 -0.11 -12.19 -0.01
C ARG A 15 1.19 -11.41 0.00
N MET A 16 1.54 -10.84 1.12
CA MET A 16 2.75 -10.04 1.22
C MET A 16 3.31 -10.12 2.62
N THR A 17 4.55 -9.71 2.77
CA THR A 17 5.21 -9.69 4.05
C THR A 17 5.40 -8.24 4.47
N LEU A 18 4.99 -7.92 5.68
CA LEU A 18 5.19 -6.60 6.23
C LEU A 18 6.39 -6.69 7.17
N ARG A 19 7.40 -5.89 6.90
CA ARG A 19 8.58 -5.86 7.73
C ARG A 19 8.50 -4.66 8.64
N ARG A 20 8.16 -4.89 9.87
CA ARG A 20 7.91 -3.84 10.83
C ARG A 20 8.92 -3.89 11.95
N ARG A 21 8.91 -2.86 12.75
CA ARG A 21 9.82 -2.77 13.85
C ARG A 21 9.73 -3.96 14.76
N GLY A 22 8.57 -4.45 15.04
CA GLY A 22 8.39 -5.57 15.94
C GLY A 22 8.60 -6.93 15.30
N GLY A 23 8.89 -6.97 14.02
CA GLY A 23 9.09 -8.24 13.36
C GLY A 23 8.26 -8.33 12.08
N ASP A 24 8.48 -9.39 11.34
CA ASP A 24 7.80 -9.57 10.07
C ASP A 24 6.43 -10.23 10.28
N VAL A 25 5.49 -9.85 9.46
CA VAL A 25 4.16 -10.39 9.52
C VAL A 25 3.68 -10.66 8.11
N GLU A 26 3.10 -11.82 7.90
CA GLU A 26 2.54 -12.11 6.58
C GLU A 26 1.06 -11.78 6.61
N THR A 27 0.58 -11.14 5.58
CA THR A 27 -0.81 -10.75 5.54
C THR A 27 -1.31 -10.75 4.10
N ARG A 28 -2.60 -10.58 3.94
CA ARG A 28 -3.19 -10.40 2.64
C ARG A 28 -3.82 -9.02 2.63
N ALA A 29 -3.53 -8.28 1.62
CA ALA A 29 -4.01 -6.91 1.52
C ALA A 29 -4.06 -6.55 0.05
N PHE A 30 -4.60 -5.38 -0.23
CA PHE A 30 -4.62 -4.90 -1.60
C PHE A 30 -3.42 -3.99 -1.81
N LEU A 31 -2.72 -4.23 -2.90
CA LEU A 31 -1.54 -3.46 -3.19
C LEU A 31 -1.56 -3.16 -4.68
N GLN A 32 -1.54 -1.91 -5.04
CA GLN A 32 -1.59 -1.56 -6.45
C GLN A 32 -0.88 -0.26 -6.71
N PRO A 33 -0.34 -0.10 -7.90
CA PRO A 33 0.37 1.12 -8.23
C PRO A 33 -0.60 2.28 -8.35
N VAL A 34 -0.13 3.44 -7.99
CA VAL A 34 -0.92 4.64 -8.12
C VAL A 34 -0.62 5.17 -9.51
N THR A 35 -1.59 5.08 -10.35
CA THR A 35 -1.35 5.50 -11.69
C THR A 35 -2.39 6.44 -12.14
N GLU A 36 -2.58 6.42 -13.23
CA GLU A 36 -3.28 7.12 -14.07
C GLU A 36 -4.11 8.25 -13.81
N ARG A 37 -5.00 8.16 -12.98
CA ARG A 37 -5.90 9.22 -12.78
C ARG A 37 -5.14 10.51 -12.56
N ARG A 38 -4.14 10.47 -11.73
CA ARG A 38 -3.39 11.61 -11.46
C ARG A 38 -2.62 12.05 -12.65
N GLU A 39 -2.11 11.12 -13.36
CA GLU A 39 -1.36 11.42 -14.54
C GLU A 39 -2.19 12.14 -15.54
N ARG A 40 -3.41 11.73 -15.68
CA ARG A 40 -4.26 12.36 -16.64
C ARG A 40 -4.53 13.79 -16.27
N GLU A 41 -4.66 14.02 -14.99
CA GLU A 41 -4.91 15.35 -14.56
C GLU A 41 -3.70 16.20 -14.74
N ALA A 42 -2.56 15.61 -14.62
CA ALA A 42 -1.34 16.34 -14.77
C ALA A 42 -0.99 16.50 -16.23
N GLY A 43 -1.70 15.84 -17.09
CA GLY A 43 -1.46 15.98 -18.50
C GLY A 43 -0.04 16.09 -18.97
N ALA A 44 0.49 17.26 -18.89
CA ALA A 44 1.82 17.49 -19.37
C ALA A 44 2.85 16.58 -18.75
N MET A 45 2.63 16.26 -17.52
CA MET A 45 3.58 15.43 -16.83
C MET A 45 3.62 14.08 -17.44
N THR A 46 2.48 13.59 -17.82
CA THR A 46 2.40 12.30 -18.40
C THR A 46 3.17 12.28 -19.69
N ALA A 47 3.06 13.31 -20.42
CA ALA A 47 3.73 13.39 -21.70
C ALA A 47 5.22 13.31 -21.53
N LEU A 48 5.69 13.66 -20.37
CA LEU A 48 7.10 13.60 -20.14
C LEU A 48 7.53 12.27 -19.58
N GLY A 49 6.62 11.35 -19.55
CA GLY A 49 6.95 10.05 -19.05
C GLY A 49 7.08 10.03 -17.56
N ALA A 50 6.42 10.91 -16.95
CA ALA A 50 6.54 11.02 -15.52
C ALA A 50 5.68 10.08 -14.74
N VAL A 51 5.32 8.98 -15.29
CA VAL A 51 4.55 8.02 -14.56
C VAL A 51 5.39 7.58 -13.40
N ASP A 52 4.91 7.83 -12.22
CA ASP A 52 5.67 7.49 -11.05
C ASP A 52 5.34 6.08 -10.64
N GLU A 53 6.00 5.15 -11.23
CA GLU A 53 5.75 3.76 -10.93
C GLU A 53 6.26 3.39 -9.56
N ARG A 54 6.80 4.33 -8.84
CA ARG A 54 7.30 4.02 -7.53
C ARG A 54 6.27 4.23 -6.44
N LEU A 55 5.14 4.82 -6.81
CA LEU A 55 4.09 5.04 -5.82
C LEU A 55 3.08 3.91 -5.83
N TRP A 56 2.79 3.40 -4.66
CA TRP A 56 1.86 2.30 -4.51
C TRP A 56 0.89 2.59 -3.38
N LEU A 57 -0.22 1.91 -3.40
CA LEU A 57 -1.24 2.07 -2.39
C LEU A 57 -1.49 0.74 -1.71
N TYR A 58 -1.50 0.77 -0.41
CA TYR A 58 -1.75 -0.42 0.40
C TYR A 58 -3.09 -0.21 1.13
N LEU A 59 -3.92 -1.25 1.10
CA LEU A 59 -5.13 -1.25 1.89
C LEU A 59 -5.20 -2.62 2.55
N GLY A 60 -5.10 -2.65 3.86
CA GLY A 60 -5.06 -3.91 4.56
C GLY A 60 -5.51 -3.80 5.99
N ARG A 61 -5.58 -4.93 6.66
CA ARG A 61 -6.02 -4.92 8.04
C ARG A 61 -4.87 -4.74 9.00
N GLU A 62 -3.68 -5.02 8.57
CA GLU A 62 -2.53 -4.88 9.45
C GLU A 62 -2.01 -3.45 9.43
N ALA A 63 -1.71 -2.94 10.59
CA ALA A 63 -1.20 -1.58 10.69
C ALA A 63 0.21 -1.52 10.13
N VAL A 64 0.52 -0.43 9.46
CA VAL A 64 1.86 -0.19 9.00
C VAL A 64 2.21 1.24 9.37
N ASP A 65 3.47 1.51 9.50
CA ASP A 65 3.93 2.82 9.93
C ASP A 65 4.99 3.32 8.97
N THR A 66 5.24 4.60 9.01
CA THR A 66 6.25 5.20 8.16
C THR A 66 7.58 4.49 8.36
N GLY A 67 8.20 4.11 7.29
CA GLY A 67 9.47 3.42 7.37
C GLY A 67 9.38 1.92 7.31
N ASP A 68 8.19 1.38 7.56
CA ASP A 68 8.01 -0.06 7.45
C ASP A 68 8.17 -0.46 5.99
N ARG A 69 8.42 -1.71 5.75
CA ARG A 69 8.60 -2.21 4.41
C ARG A 69 7.56 -3.25 4.07
N VAL A 70 7.21 -3.30 2.80
CA VAL A 70 6.27 -4.29 2.30
C VAL A 70 7.00 -5.06 1.22
N LEU A 71 7.05 -6.38 1.37
CA LEU A 71 7.71 -7.23 0.39
C LEU A 71 6.67 -8.02 -0.36
N TRP A 72 6.64 -7.85 -1.66
CA TRP A 72 5.66 -8.52 -2.47
C TRP A 72 6.21 -8.74 -3.86
N ASN A 73 6.08 -9.99 -4.32
CA ASN A 73 6.45 -10.30 -5.68
C ASN A 73 7.87 -9.84 -6.06
N GLY A 74 8.79 -10.01 -5.15
CA GLY A 74 10.16 -9.63 -5.42
C GLY A 74 10.46 -8.15 -5.31
N MET A 75 9.47 -7.36 -4.94
CA MET A 75 9.67 -5.94 -4.77
C MET A 75 9.68 -5.58 -3.30
N GLU A 76 10.39 -4.53 -3.01
CA GLU A 76 10.41 -4.02 -1.65
C GLU A 76 9.90 -2.59 -1.71
N LEU A 77 8.83 -2.32 -0.99
CA LEU A 77 8.23 -1.00 -0.96
C LEU A 77 8.35 -0.44 0.44
N ARG A 78 8.53 0.85 0.55
CA ARG A 78 8.68 1.50 1.84
C ARG A 78 7.48 2.39 2.11
N VAL A 79 6.96 2.32 3.31
CA VAL A 79 5.78 3.09 3.68
C VAL A 79 6.18 4.55 3.88
N ARG A 80 5.54 5.43 3.15
CA ARG A 80 5.80 6.85 3.27
C ARG A 80 4.85 7.49 4.25
N SER A 81 3.60 7.06 4.25
CA SER A 81 2.63 7.58 5.18
C SER A 81 1.54 6.54 5.33
N SER A 82 0.86 6.58 6.43
CA SER A 82 -0.19 5.61 6.68
C SER A 82 -1.20 6.21 7.63
N ARG A 83 -2.37 5.65 7.65
CA ARG A 83 -3.38 6.05 8.59
C ARG A 83 -4.49 5.03 8.64
N PRO A 84 -5.16 4.94 9.77
CA PRO A 84 -6.29 4.02 9.87
C PRO A 84 -7.53 4.69 9.32
N TYR A 85 -8.43 3.87 8.83
CA TYR A 85 -9.68 4.38 8.31
C TYR A 85 -10.80 3.81 9.15
N TYR A 86 -11.59 4.67 9.73
CA TYR A 86 -12.66 4.26 10.61
C TYR A 86 -14.03 4.58 10.06
N ALA A 87 -15.00 3.81 10.50
CA ALA A 87 -16.39 4.14 10.27
C ALA A 87 -16.91 4.28 11.70
N GLY A 88 -17.12 5.51 12.14
CA GLY A 88 -17.46 5.75 13.52
C GLY A 88 -16.28 5.38 14.38
N GLU A 89 -16.48 4.43 15.27
CA GLU A 89 -15.39 4.00 16.12
C GLU A 89 -14.83 2.66 15.69
N THR A 90 -15.27 2.16 14.56
CA THR A 90 -14.83 0.86 14.11
C THR A 90 -13.75 1.00 13.07
N LEU A 91 -12.63 0.35 13.31
CA LEU A 91 -11.54 0.39 12.36
C LEU A 91 -11.87 -0.50 11.19
N LEU A 92 -11.82 0.02 9.99
CA LEU A 92 -12.12 -0.75 8.81
C LEU A 92 -10.87 -1.30 8.16
N TYR A 93 -9.88 -0.45 7.94
CA TYR A 93 -8.64 -0.90 7.34
C TYR A 93 -7.58 0.18 7.51
N TRP A 94 -6.37 -0.19 7.15
CA TRP A 94 -5.25 0.75 7.15
C TRP A 94 -4.95 1.12 5.72
N TRP A 95 -4.64 2.37 5.51
CA TRP A 95 -4.31 2.92 4.22
C TRP A 95 -2.87 3.37 4.28
N ALA A 96 -2.12 3.11 3.26
CA ALA A 96 -0.74 3.57 3.26
C ALA A 96 -0.28 3.89 1.84
N ALA A 97 0.56 4.89 1.75
CA ALA A 97 1.19 5.25 0.49
C ALA A 97 2.61 4.75 0.59
N LEU A 98 3.04 4.05 -0.44
CA LEU A 98 4.35 3.42 -0.43
C LEU A 98 5.13 3.86 -1.64
N GLU A 99 6.43 3.76 -1.54
CA GLU A 99 7.25 4.02 -2.70
C GLU A 99 8.23 2.89 -2.82
N ARG A 100 8.67 2.61 -4.02
CA ARG A 100 9.59 1.53 -4.23
C ARG A 100 10.90 1.87 -3.58
N ALA A 101 11.41 0.95 -2.79
CA ALA A 101 12.66 1.20 -2.11
C ALA A 101 13.75 1.31 -3.14
N LYS A 102 14.62 2.29 -2.95
CA LYS A 102 15.65 2.47 -3.89
C LYS A 102 16.62 1.38 -3.78
N GLU A 103 16.97 0.82 -4.90
CA GLU A 103 17.91 -0.21 -4.86
C GLU A 103 19.22 0.39 -4.69
N GLU A 104 19.91 -0.03 -3.71
CA GLU A 104 21.16 0.52 -3.46
C GLU A 104 22.10 -0.13 -4.32
N ALA A 105 22.31 0.16 -5.36
CA ALA A 105 23.14 -0.56 -6.27
C ALA A 105 24.55 -0.75 -5.81
#